data_5333121609279a50c66abff3e2d02dd1
#
_entry.id   5333121609279a50c66abff3e2d02dd1
#
_cell.length_a   1.000
_cell.length_b   1.000
_cell.length_c   1.000
_cell.angle_alpha   90.00
_cell.angle_beta   90.00
_cell.angle_gamma   90.00
#
_symmetry.space_group_name_H-M   'P 1'
#
loop_
_entity.id
_entity.type
_entity.pdbx_description
1 polymer ?
#
loop_
_entity_poly.entity_id
_entity_poly.type
_entity_poly.pdbx_seq_one_letter_code
_entity_poly.pdbx_strand_id
1 'polypeptide(L)'
;MKVTIAKNSGFCVGVKNAVDTAFSVGKTGVYILGELIHNESVLEKIASLGIKTIESIDEIESGTLIIRSHGVSKEILDKLSENPNINVINCTCPFVQKIHKIVSEHYLKGYQIVIVGKAEHPEVIGINGWCNNTAIILDSEENIPNNVFLVDKVCVVAQTTYSVEKFDKILKKIKINCLKTVEVFKTICYTTMERQAEAQALSSKCDAMVVIGGNSSSNTKKLYEICKQNCKATYYVTEPNGLDYKKLKSYNSVGIVCGASTPYEQAMEVFLTMEEKEVNTMEQAVALLDEKQNLKKGQKISVVISQANDDGLKVYFDGKTDITLLKEELACDEYDKNAYNIGDEIEVIVMATKPHLVLSQKQIIALQKEEELYKSLNNDVVINVQITGSNKGGLVGKYECFDVFVPAREIKIGFVSDLTKYTGKTLRVKPLKIEYTPRKKEIVASQRVILEAEKAQRDAERAEKEEAFFNSIALNDVVTGTVARFAAFGAFVVVNGFDCLAHNSDLSWVNVKNPSEVLELGKSYDFVVLKIDKENKKVSIGYKQLQPKPWELVSDKYAVGDVITGKVVRIVDFGAFVEVEKVLTV
;
A
#
# COMPACT_ATOMS: atom_id res chain seq x y z
N MET A 1 -34.86 1.44 36.13
CA MET A 1 -34.46 2.54 35.20
C MET A 1 -33.09 2.20 34.64
N LYS A 2 -32.86 2.47 33.37
CA LYS A 2 -31.56 2.26 32.72
C LYS A 2 -30.92 3.61 32.40
N VAL A 3 -29.76 3.89 33.00
CA VAL A 3 -28.98 5.10 32.66
C VAL A 3 -27.79 4.71 31.79
N THR A 4 -27.53 5.48 30.73
CA THR A 4 -26.44 5.21 29.79
C THR A 4 -25.70 6.50 29.48
N ILE A 5 -24.40 6.55 29.79
CA ILE A 5 -23.52 7.65 29.38
C ILE A 5 -22.98 7.34 27.99
N ALA A 6 -22.97 8.33 27.13
CA ALA A 6 -22.30 8.21 25.83
C ALA A 6 -20.78 7.99 26.02
N LYS A 7 -20.19 7.09 25.27
CA LYS A 7 -18.78 6.68 25.41
C LYS A 7 -17.81 7.84 25.24
N ASN A 8 -18.10 8.70 24.26
CA ASN A 8 -17.30 9.86 23.93
C ASN A 8 -17.65 11.11 24.78
N SER A 9 -18.27 10.95 25.96
CA SER A 9 -18.51 12.07 26.89
C SER A 9 -17.22 12.53 27.57
N GLY A 10 -17.12 13.81 27.89
CA GLY A 10 -15.95 14.39 28.55
C GLY A 10 -15.06 15.22 27.63
N PHE A 11 -13.91 15.67 28.11
CA PHE A 11 -12.97 16.47 27.32
C PHE A 11 -12.49 15.73 26.06
N CYS A 12 -12.43 16.44 24.93
CA CYS A 12 -11.68 15.94 23.78
C CYS A 12 -10.17 16.16 23.99
N VAL A 13 -9.34 15.52 23.15
CA VAL A 13 -7.86 15.59 23.24
C VAL A 13 -7.36 17.05 23.29
N GLY A 14 -7.83 17.89 22.36
CA GLY A 14 -7.38 19.28 22.28
C GLY A 14 -7.74 20.10 23.52
N VAL A 15 -8.95 19.88 24.06
CA VAL A 15 -9.41 20.55 25.30
C VAL A 15 -8.64 20.03 26.50
N LYS A 16 -8.47 18.70 26.62
CA LYS A 16 -7.73 18.09 27.75
C LYS A 16 -6.31 18.62 27.80
N ASN A 17 -5.57 18.63 26.68
CA ASN A 17 -4.21 19.14 26.63
C ASN A 17 -4.13 20.62 27.06
N ALA A 18 -5.06 21.46 26.64
CA ALA A 18 -5.06 22.87 27.00
C ALA A 18 -5.33 23.06 28.51
N VAL A 19 -6.28 22.30 29.06
CA VAL A 19 -6.64 22.33 30.49
C VAL A 19 -5.50 21.79 31.35
N ASP A 20 -4.95 20.62 31.02
CA ASP A 20 -3.84 20.00 31.75
C ASP A 20 -2.60 20.91 31.73
N THR A 21 -2.33 21.57 30.60
CA THR A 21 -1.25 22.57 30.50
C THR A 21 -1.50 23.74 31.42
N ALA A 22 -2.71 24.31 31.44
CA ALA A 22 -3.03 25.43 32.32
C ALA A 22 -2.90 25.06 33.80
N PHE A 23 -3.26 23.82 34.19
CA PHE A 23 -3.08 23.34 35.57
C PHE A 23 -1.61 23.03 35.93
N SER A 24 -0.76 22.70 34.96
CA SER A 24 0.65 22.34 35.18
C SER A 24 1.61 23.53 35.20
N VAL A 25 1.25 24.63 34.53
CA VAL A 25 2.07 25.83 34.48
C VAL A 25 1.94 26.63 35.77
N GLY A 26 3.03 27.24 36.24
CA GLY A 26 3.08 28.03 37.50
C GLY A 26 1.99 29.08 37.64
N LYS A 27 1.74 29.50 38.87
CA LYS A 27 0.56 30.32 39.23
C LYS A 27 0.73 31.84 38.99
N THR A 28 1.94 32.34 38.80
CA THR A 28 2.22 33.77 38.68
C THR A 28 2.79 34.16 37.32
N GLY A 29 2.27 35.22 36.73
CA GLY A 29 2.75 35.70 35.43
C GLY A 29 2.31 34.81 34.25
N VAL A 30 1.19 34.08 34.44
CA VAL A 30 0.59 33.26 33.39
C VAL A 30 -0.70 33.88 32.89
N TYR A 31 -0.81 33.94 31.58
CA TYR A 31 -1.93 34.56 30.86
C TYR A 31 -2.51 33.59 29.84
N ILE A 32 -3.80 33.71 29.53
CA ILE A 32 -4.49 32.96 28.48
C ILE A 32 -5.09 33.97 27.50
N LEU A 33 -4.86 33.81 26.21
CA LEU A 33 -5.42 34.66 25.18
C LEU A 33 -6.85 34.20 24.82
N GLY A 34 -7.86 34.94 25.31
CA GLY A 34 -9.27 34.61 25.23
C GLY A 34 -9.66 33.40 26.11
N GLU A 35 -10.91 32.95 26.03
CA GLU A 35 -11.34 31.78 26.78
C GLU A 35 -10.58 30.52 26.36
N LEU A 36 -9.92 29.83 27.30
CA LEU A 36 -9.17 28.60 27.02
C LEU A 36 -10.07 27.52 26.39
N ILE A 37 -11.26 27.37 26.96
CA ILE A 37 -12.33 26.46 26.54
C ILE A 37 -13.71 27.08 26.83
N HIS A 38 -14.74 26.58 26.18
CA HIS A 38 -16.13 27.03 26.41
C HIS A 38 -16.79 26.28 27.57
N ASN A 39 -16.31 26.48 28.81
CA ASN A 39 -16.89 25.92 30.04
C ASN A 39 -16.55 26.81 31.23
N GLU A 40 -17.57 27.49 31.74
CA GLU A 40 -17.45 28.50 32.80
C GLU A 40 -16.87 27.91 34.11
N SER A 41 -17.34 26.75 34.56
CA SER A 41 -16.86 26.13 35.81
C SER A 41 -15.37 25.73 35.77
N VAL A 42 -14.87 25.38 34.60
CA VAL A 42 -13.44 25.09 34.40
C VAL A 42 -12.62 26.38 34.34
N LEU A 43 -13.13 27.41 33.68
CA LEU A 43 -12.48 28.71 33.62
C LEU A 43 -12.36 29.35 35.01
N GLU A 44 -13.40 29.26 35.86
CA GLU A 44 -13.34 29.68 37.24
C GLU A 44 -12.28 28.95 38.08
N LYS A 45 -12.14 27.64 37.89
CA LYS A 45 -11.06 26.86 38.52
C LYS A 45 -9.69 27.31 38.08
N ILE A 46 -9.50 27.58 36.78
CA ILE A 46 -8.24 28.10 36.23
C ILE A 46 -7.95 29.53 36.79
N ALA A 47 -8.95 30.40 36.82
CA ALA A 47 -8.82 31.74 37.40
C ALA A 47 -8.45 31.69 38.89
N SER A 48 -8.99 30.73 39.64
CA SER A 48 -8.65 30.55 41.06
C SER A 48 -7.18 30.18 41.31
N LEU A 49 -6.47 29.68 40.26
CA LEU A 49 -5.02 29.45 40.30
C LEU A 49 -4.18 30.73 40.10
N GLY A 50 -4.82 31.87 39.81
CA GLY A 50 -4.16 33.12 39.55
C GLY A 50 -3.78 33.37 38.07
N ILE A 51 -4.24 32.52 37.17
CA ILE A 51 -4.06 32.65 35.73
C ILE A 51 -5.07 33.66 35.20
N LYS A 52 -4.60 34.66 34.45
CA LYS A 52 -5.43 35.77 33.93
C LYS A 52 -5.81 35.51 32.47
N THR A 53 -7.07 35.71 32.14
CA THR A 53 -7.51 35.79 30.74
C THR A 53 -7.34 37.20 30.23
N ILE A 54 -6.73 37.34 29.04
CA ILE A 54 -6.54 38.61 28.31
C ILE A 54 -7.21 38.52 26.94
N GLU A 55 -7.68 39.63 26.42
CA GLU A 55 -8.35 39.68 25.11
C GLU A 55 -7.39 40.08 23.97
N SER A 56 -6.31 40.83 24.29
CA SER A 56 -5.27 41.24 23.34
C SER A 56 -3.88 40.88 23.85
N ILE A 57 -2.97 40.58 22.93
CA ILE A 57 -1.54 40.40 23.24
C ILE A 57 -0.89 41.70 23.72
N ASP A 58 -1.49 42.84 23.45
CA ASP A 58 -1.00 44.15 23.89
C ASP A 58 -1.17 44.38 25.41
N GLU A 59 -1.93 43.51 26.10
CA GLU A 59 -2.12 43.56 27.56
C GLU A 59 -0.98 42.90 28.34
N ILE A 60 -0.01 42.28 27.65
CA ILE A 60 1.11 41.56 28.26
C ILE A 60 2.46 42.04 27.74
N GLU A 61 3.33 42.46 28.61
CA GLU A 61 4.71 42.86 28.29
C GLU A 61 5.70 41.70 28.51
N SER A 62 5.44 40.86 29.50
CA SER A 62 6.31 39.73 29.85
C SER A 62 5.55 38.65 30.60
N GLY A 63 6.04 37.38 30.52
CA GLY A 63 5.45 36.24 31.24
C GLY A 63 5.18 35.07 30.34
N THR A 64 4.30 34.14 30.78
CA THR A 64 3.93 32.99 30.00
C THR A 64 2.53 33.16 29.42
N LEU A 65 2.39 33.05 28.12
CA LEU A 65 1.11 33.14 27.41
C LEU A 65 0.69 31.78 26.87
N ILE A 66 -0.47 31.30 27.28
CA ILE A 66 -1.09 30.08 26.77
C ILE A 66 -2.04 30.44 25.61
N ILE A 67 -1.78 29.89 24.44
CA ILE A 67 -2.69 29.99 23.29
C ILE A 67 -3.78 28.90 23.43
N ARG A 68 -5.04 29.33 23.35
CA ARG A 68 -6.23 28.46 23.50
C ARG A 68 -6.30 27.35 22.43
N SER A 69 -7.11 26.31 22.70
CA SER A 69 -7.30 25.16 21.80
C SER A 69 -7.87 25.51 20.43
N HIS A 70 -8.58 26.62 20.28
CA HIS A 70 -9.15 27.12 19.02
C HIS A 70 -8.11 27.70 18.05
N GLY A 71 -6.89 27.92 18.52
CA GLY A 71 -5.83 28.60 17.78
C GLY A 71 -6.04 30.09 17.63
N VAL A 72 -5.09 30.74 16.98
CA VAL A 72 -5.06 32.17 16.66
C VAL A 72 -4.60 32.39 15.24
N SER A 73 -4.73 33.63 14.74
CA SER A 73 -4.23 34.04 13.43
C SER A 73 -2.71 33.93 13.35
N LYS A 74 -2.19 33.80 12.12
CA LYS A 74 -0.75 33.81 11.87
C LYS A 74 -0.10 35.09 12.36
N GLU A 75 -0.73 36.25 12.13
CA GLU A 75 -0.24 37.56 12.57
C GLU A 75 0.03 37.62 14.08
N ILE A 76 -0.86 37.04 14.90
CA ILE A 76 -0.66 36.99 16.35
C ILE A 76 0.57 36.15 16.72
N LEU A 77 0.76 34.99 16.08
CA LEU A 77 1.92 34.15 16.34
C LEU A 77 3.22 34.82 15.89
N ASP A 78 3.20 35.47 14.73
CA ASP A 78 4.36 36.21 14.21
C ASP A 78 4.76 37.35 15.18
N LYS A 79 3.81 38.18 15.66
CA LYS A 79 4.04 39.21 16.67
C LYS A 79 4.58 38.65 17.99
N LEU A 80 4.06 37.53 18.45
CA LEU A 80 4.55 36.88 19.67
C LEU A 80 5.97 36.31 19.50
N SER A 81 6.33 35.85 18.32
CA SER A 81 7.70 35.39 18.03
C SER A 81 8.76 36.48 18.04
N GLU A 82 8.34 37.73 17.83
CA GLU A 82 9.21 38.94 17.87
C GLU A 82 9.47 39.41 19.29
N ASN A 83 8.68 38.99 20.29
CA ASN A 83 8.84 39.42 21.69
C ASN A 83 9.47 38.31 22.55
N PRO A 84 10.79 38.37 22.83
CA PRO A 84 11.50 37.34 23.60
C PRO A 84 11.12 37.32 25.09
N ASN A 85 10.41 38.32 25.61
CA ASN A 85 9.99 38.40 27.01
C ASN A 85 8.72 37.58 27.27
N ILE A 86 8.04 37.09 26.23
CA ILE A 86 6.83 36.29 26.34
C ILE A 86 7.16 34.82 26.00
N ASN A 87 7.04 33.97 26.97
CA ASN A 87 7.13 32.51 26.75
C ASN A 87 5.77 31.98 26.25
N VAL A 88 5.69 31.56 24.99
CA VAL A 88 4.44 31.14 24.37
C VAL A 88 4.27 29.61 24.48
N ILE A 89 3.19 29.19 25.13
CA ILE A 89 2.76 27.80 25.15
C ILE A 89 1.56 27.65 24.21
N ASN A 90 1.80 27.06 23.04
CA ASN A 90 0.77 26.92 22.03
C ASN A 90 -0.05 25.63 22.24
N CYS A 91 -1.26 25.77 22.83
CA CYS A 91 -2.23 24.70 23.05
C CYS A 91 -3.25 24.56 21.92
N THR A 92 -2.99 25.14 20.74
CA THR A 92 -3.85 24.97 19.57
C THR A 92 -4.06 23.49 19.29
N CYS A 93 -5.31 23.09 19.18
CA CYS A 93 -5.67 21.70 18.90
C CYS A 93 -4.99 21.22 17.60
N PRO A 94 -4.38 20.03 17.58
CA PRO A 94 -3.70 19.47 16.40
C PRO A 94 -4.56 19.45 15.13
N PHE A 95 -5.85 19.16 15.29
CA PHE A 95 -6.79 19.23 14.16
C PHE A 95 -6.96 20.65 13.60
N VAL A 96 -6.93 21.67 14.45
CA VAL A 96 -6.97 23.07 14.03
C VAL A 96 -5.65 23.47 13.38
N GLN A 97 -4.50 23.04 13.91
CA GLN A 97 -3.18 23.27 13.29
C GLN A 97 -3.11 22.67 11.86
N LYS A 98 -3.70 21.48 11.65
CA LYS A 98 -3.81 20.88 10.32
C LYS A 98 -4.61 21.76 9.35
N ILE A 99 -5.70 22.39 9.83
CA ILE A 99 -6.48 23.33 9.01
C ILE A 99 -5.65 24.57 8.67
N HIS A 100 -4.94 25.13 9.65
CA HIS A 100 -4.04 26.28 9.43
C HIS A 100 -3.02 26.00 8.32
N LYS A 101 -2.39 24.80 8.35
CA LYS A 101 -1.43 24.38 7.33
C LYS A 101 -2.09 24.25 5.95
N ILE A 102 -3.23 23.55 5.85
CA ILE A 102 -3.97 23.40 4.59
C ILE A 102 -4.32 24.77 3.99
N VAL A 103 -4.90 25.65 4.81
CA VAL A 103 -5.33 26.99 4.38
C VAL A 103 -4.15 27.83 3.92
N SER A 104 -3.06 27.88 4.69
CA SER A 104 -1.86 28.63 4.32
C SER A 104 -1.24 28.13 3.01
N GLU A 105 -1.07 26.82 2.85
CA GLU A 105 -0.49 26.22 1.64
C GLU A 105 -1.33 26.50 0.38
N HIS A 106 -2.67 26.39 0.48
CA HIS A 106 -3.55 26.62 -0.65
C HIS A 106 -3.70 28.09 -0.98
N TYR A 107 -3.73 28.96 0.02
CA TYR A 107 -3.71 30.40 -0.17
C TYR A 107 -2.46 30.85 -0.95
N LEU A 108 -1.28 30.36 -0.58
CA LEU A 108 -0.02 30.63 -1.30
C LEU A 108 -0.02 30.11 -2.74
N LYS A 109 -0.77 29.05 -3.04
CA LYS A 109 -0.96 28.50 -4.39
C LYS A 109 -2.05 29.21 -5.20
N GLY A 110 -2.63 30.31 -4.66
CA GLY A 110 -3.64 31.13 -5.32
C GLY A 110 -5.06 30.54 -5.31
N TYR A 111 -5.36 29.66 -4.36
CA TYR A 111 -6.73 29.19 -4.16
C TYR A 111 -7.56 30.21 -3.40
N GLN A 112 -8.82 30.39 -3.80
CA GLN A 112 -9.81 31.03 -2.94
C GLN A 112 -10.16 30.08 -1.79
N ILE A 113 -9.96 30.51 -0.57
CA ILE A 113 -10.30 29.72 0.62
C ILE A 113 -11.79 29.91 0.92
N VAL A 114 -12.47 28.81 1.18
CA VAL A 114 -13.85 28.76 1.66
C VAL A 114 -13.86 28.04 3.00
N ILE A 115 -14.31 28.72 4.04
CA ILE A 115 -14.41 28.16 5.40
C ILE A 115 -15.89 27.92 5.69
N VAL A 116 -16.27 26.66 5.87
CA VAL A 116 -17.63 26.30 6.31
C VAL A 116 -17.69 26.31 7.82
N GLY A 117 -18.33 27.32 8.40
CA GLY A 117 -18.37 27.55 9.84
C GLY A 117 -19.08 28.83 10.19
N LYS A 118 -19.14 29.15 11.50
CA LYS A 118 -19.71 30.40 12.01
C LYS A 118 -18.66 31.50 12.01
N ALA A 119 -18.93 32.63 11.38
CA ALA A 119 -17.98 33.73 11.18
C ALA A 119 -17.41 34.26 12.50
N GLU A 120 -18.26 34.39 13.55
CA GLU A 120 -17.88 34.94 14.86
C GLU A 120 -17.16 33.93 15.75
N HIS A 121 -17.03 32.68 15.32
CA HIS A 121 -16.40 31.65 16.15
C HIS A 121 -14.89 31.83 16.18
N PRO A 122 -14.25 31.79 17.39
CA PRO A 122 -12.81 32.01 17.54
C PRO A 122 -11.93 31.12 16.64
N GLU A 123 -12.31 29.86 16.42
CA GLU A 123 -11.62 28.95 15.51
C GLU A 123 -11.64 29.44 14.05
N VAL A 124 -12.80 29.89 13.59
CA VAL A 124 -12.98 30.38 12.20
C VAL A 124 -12.22 31.69 11.98
N ILE A 125 -12.23 32.60 12.98
CA ILE A 125 -11.43 33.83 12.97
C ILE A 125 -9.94 33.46 12.90
N GLY A 126 -9.49 32.52 13.72
CA GLY A 126 -8.11 32.03 13.71
C GLY A 126 -7.71 31.50 12.35
N ILE A 127 -8.52 30.56 11.77
CA ILE A 127 -8.28 29.96 10.46
C ILE A 127 -8.21 31.01 9.35
N ASN A 128 -9.14 31.99 9.34
CA ASN A 128 -9.19 33.05 8.35
C ASN A 128 -7.92 33.90 8.36
N GLY A 129 -7.31 34.13 9.52
CA GLY A 129 -6.03 34.82 9.65
C GLY A 129 -4.84 34.13 8.97
N TRP A 130 -4.94 32.86 8.60
CA TRP A 130 -3.91 32.15 7.86
C TRP A 130 -4.01 32.32 6.33
N CYS A 131 -5.05 33.03 5.86
CA CYS A 131 -5.19 33.47 4.47
C CYS A 131 -5.46 34.95 4.39
N ASN A 132 -4.82 35.76 5.25
CA ASN A 132 -4.91 37.22 5.30
C ASN A 132 -6.35 37.75 5.38
N ASN A 133 -7.24 37.02 6.06
CA ASN A 133 -8.66 37.35 6.23
C ASN A 133 -9.45 37.46 4.91
N THR A 134 -9.04 36.72 3.86
CA THR A 134 -9.67 36.74 2.54
C THR A 134 -10.62 35.57 2.27
N ALA A 135 -10.82 34.69 3.26
CA ALA A 135 -11.69 33.53 3.07
C ALA A 135 -13.17 33.95 2.93
N ILE A 136 -13.91 33.19 2.12
CA ILE A 136 -15.37 33.25 2.08
C ILE A 136 -15.88 32.30 3.17
N ILE A 137 -16.64 32.86 4.13
CA ILE A 137 -17.15 32.09 5.26
C ILE A 137 -18.64 31.75 4.98
N LEU A 138 -18.98 30.47 5.11
CA LEU A 138 -20.32 29.93 4.83
C LEU A 138 -20.86 29.21 6.07
N ASP A 139 -22.01 29.61 6.57
CA ASP A 139 -22.71 28.99 7.68
C ASP A 139 -23.96 28.21 7.26
N SER A 140 -24.44 28.39 6.02
CA SER A 140 -25.58 27.70 5.45
C SER A 140 -25.48 27.57 3.93
N GLU A 141 -26.25 26.64 3.36
CA GLU A 141 -26.37 26.47 1.91
C GLU A 141 -27.10 27.60 1.18
N GLU A 142 -27.87 28.40 1.93
CA GLU A 142 -28.66 29.50 1.37
C GLU A 142 -27.79 30.74 1.10
N ASN A 143 -26.70 30.91 1.86
CA ASN A 143 -25.86 32.11 1.86
C ASN A 143 -24.58 31.96 1.01
N ILE A 144 -24.57 31.08 0.01
CA ILE A 144 -23.39 30.90 -0.85
C ILE A 144 -23.35 32.04 -1.88
N PRO A 145 -22.35 32.92 -1.81
CA PRO A 145 -22.27 34.07 -2.72
C PRO A 145 -21.80 33.62 -4.12
N ASN A 146 -22.29 34.31 -5.14
CA ASN A 146 -22.02 33.95 -6.54
C ASN A 146 -20.53 34.02 -6.92
N ASN A 147 -19.73 34.83 -6.23
CA ASN A 147 -18.31 34.94 -6.50
C ASN A 147 -17.53 33.66 -6.20
N VAL A 148 -18.02 32.75 -5.34
CA VAL A 148 -17.43 31.41 -5.13
C VAL A 148 -17.33 30.62 -6.43
N PHE A 149 -18.28 30.83 -7.34
CA PHE A 149 -18.38 30.09 -8.59
C PHE A 149 -17.56 30.72 -9.73
N LEU A 150 -17.00 31.90 -9.53
CA LEU A 150 -16.27 32.66 -10.55
C LEU A 150 -14.75 32.43 -10.52
N VAL A 151 -14.24 31.81 -9.44
CA VAL A 151 -12.79 31.61 -9.27
C VAL A 151 -12.33 30.27 -9.84
N ASP A 152 -11.05 30.21 -10.27
CA ASP A 152 -10.49 29.03 -10.94
C ASP A 152 -10.18 27.89 -9.99
N LYS A 153 -9.78 28.20 -8.77
CA LYS A 153 -9.34 27.22 -7.78
C LYS A 153 -9.96 27.55 -6.42
N VAL A 154 -10.67 26.60 -5.86
CA VAL A 154 -11.33 26.72 -4.56
C VAL A 154 -10.82 25.65 -3.62
N CYS A 155 -10.41 26.03 -2.42
CA CYS A 155 -10.09 25.14 -1.31
C CYS A 155 -11.16 25.27 -0.24
N VAL A 156 -11.88 24.17 0.05
CA VAL A 156 -12.96 24.15 1.04
C VAL A 156 -12.49 23.42 2.29
N VAL A 157 -12.56 24.11 3.44
CA VAL A 157 -12.33 23.54 4.78
C VAL A 157 -13.55 23.78 5.66
N ALA A 158 -13.66 23.06 6.77
CA ALA A 158 -14.75 23.21 7.73
C ALA A 158 -14.20 23.51 9.13
N GLN A 159 -14.96 24.26 9.92
CA GLN A 159 -14.79 24.37 11.36
C GLN A 159 -14.88 22.97 11.99
N THR A 160 -13.97 22.65 12.93
CA THR A 160 -13.85 21.30 13.50
C THR A 160 -15.12 20.80 14.20
N THR A 161 -15.95 21.69 14.74
CA THR A 161 -17.19 21.39 15.45
C THR A 161 -18.45 21.58 14.59
N TYR A 162 -18.31 21.76 13.28
CA TYR A 162 -19.45 22.00 12.38
C TYR A 162 -20.30 20.73 12.16
N SER A 163 -21.53 20.91 11.66
CA SER A 163 -22.42 19.81 11.35
C SER A 163 -22.01 19.10 10.06
N VAL A 164 -21.81 17.78 10.13
CA VAL A 164 -21.49 16.94 8.96
C VAL A 164 -22.58 17.06 7.89
N GLU A 165 -23.85 16.96 8.30
CA GLU A 165 -25.00 17.06 7.37
C GLU A 165 -25.05 18.40 6.64
N LYS A 166 -24.89 19.51 7.39
CA LYS A 166 -24.90 20.87 6.79
C LYS A 166 -23.70 21.07 5.86
N PHE A 167 -22.52 20.58 6.25
CA PHE A 167 -21.31 20.65 5.42
C PHE A 167 -21.50 19.93 4.09
N ASP A 168 -22.05 18.70 4.11
CA ASP A 168 -22.26 17.93 2.89
C ASP A 168 -23.32 18.60 1.96
N LYS A 169 -24.34 19.28 2.50
CA LYS A 169 -25.30 20.09 1.72
C LYS A 169 -24.62 21.28 1.05
N ILE A 170 -23.84 22.07 1.79
CA ILE A 170 -23.08 23.22 1.25
C ILE A 170 -22.12 22.73 0.15
N LEU A 171 -21.36 21.66 0.44
CA LEU A 171 -20.40 21.08 -0.49
C LEU A 171 -21.06 20.62 -1.80
N LYS A 172 -22.20 19.94 -1.70
CA LYS A 172 -22.97 19.49 -2.86
C LYS A 172 -23.35 20.69 -3.76
N LYS A 173 -23.81 21.78 -3.15
CA LYS A 173 -24.20 23.01 -3.88
C LYS A 173 -22.99 23.69 -4.52
N ILE A 174 -21.84 23.77 -3.83
CA ILE A 174 -20.58 24.30 -4.38
C ILE A 174 -20.16 23.46 -5.59
N LYS A 175 -20.10 22.13 -5.47
CA LYS A 175 -19.66 21.23 -6.55
C LYS A 175 -20.55 21.25 -7.79
N ILE A 176 -21.86 21.42 -7.62
CA ILE A 176 -22.79 21.47 -8.76
C ILE A 176 -22.59 22.75 -9.58
N ASN A 177 -22.28 23.86 -8.93
CA ASN A 177 -22.23 25.17 -9.57
C ASN A 177 -20.81 25.63 -9.92
N CYS A 178 -19.76 25.00 -9.37
CA CYS A 178 -18.38 25.33 -9.68
C CYS A 178 -17.85 24.42 -10.80
N LEU A 179 -17.55 25.01 -11.95
CA LEU A 179 -17.06 24.29 -13.15
C LEU A 179 -15.55 24.05 -13.15
N LYS A 180 -14.84 24.48 -12.09
CA LYS A 180 -13.39 24.52 -12.02
C LYS A 180 -12.84 23.61 -10.89
N THR A 181 -11.57 23.74 -10.54
CA THR A 181 -10.91 22.89 -9.53
C THR A 181 -11.44 23.21 -8.14
N VAL A 182 -12.08 22.24 -7.48
CA VAL A 182 -12.52 22.33 -6.08
C VAL A 182 -11.83 21.25 -5.27
N GLU A 183 -10.90 21.65 -4.40
CA GLU A 183 -10.27 20.77 -3.42
C GLU A 183 -11.01 20.86 -2.09
N VAL A 184 -11.39 19.72 -1.55
CA VAL A 184 -12.23 19.63 -0.37
C VAL A 184 -11.51 18.85 0.71
N PHE A 185 -11.36 19.49 1.86
CA PHE A 185 -10.81 18.88 3.06
C PHE A 185 -11.91 18.77 4.11
N LYS A 186 -12.35 17.55 4.41
CA LYS A 186 -13.30 17.29 5.50
C LYS A 186 -12.58 17.44 6.85
N THR A 187 -12.47 18.67 7.32
CA THR A 187 -11.75 19.02 8.54
C THR A 187 -12.61 19.01 9.81
N ILE A 188 -13.85 18.55 9.71
CA ILE A 188 -14.68 18.28 10.90
C ILE A 188 -13.97 17.22 11.73
N CYS A 189 -13.74 17.52 13.01
CA CYS A 189 -12.98 16.66 13.89
C CYS A 189 -13.67 15.29 14.07
N TYR A 190 -12.89 14.21 13.98
CA TYR A 190 -13.37 12.85 14.18
C TYR A 190 -14.16 12.68 15.48
N THR A 191 -13.63 13.22 16.59
CA THR A 191 -14.34 13.19 17.89
C THR A 191 -15.69 13.91 17.85
N THR A 192 -15.82 14.95 17.03
CA THR A 192 -17.11 15.65 16.81
C THR A 192 -18.07 14.76 16.04
N MET A 193 -17.60 14.07 14.99
CA MET A 193 -18.43 13.17 14.19
C MET A 193 -18.94 11.99 15.02
N GLU A 194 -18.06 11.36 15.79
CA GLU A 194 -18.46 10.25 16.70
C GLU A 194 -19.47 10.69 17.74
N ARG A 195 -19.26 11.84 18.41
CA ARG A 195 -20.20 12.38 19.39
C ARG A 195 -21.57 12.64 18.77
N GLN A 196 -21.62 13.21 17.57
CA GLN A 196 -22.89 13.46 16.87
C GLN A 196 -23.58 12.13 16.51
N ALA A 197 -22.86 11.15 15.99
CA ALA A 197 -23.40 9.83 15.65
C ALA A 197 -23.90 9.09 16.91
N GLU A 198 -23.14 9.15 17.99
CA GLU A 198 -23.50 8.51 19.27
C GLU A 198 -24.71 9.19 19.92
N ALA A 199 -24.77 10.51 19.93
CA ALA A 199 -25.92 11.28 20.41
C ALA A 199 -27.19 10.94 19.63
N GLN A 200 -27.08 10.79 18.30
CA GLN A 200 -28.19 10.38 17.46
C GLN A 200 -28.65 8.95 17.77
N ALA A 201 -27.71 8.01 17.90
CA ALA A 201 -28.02 6.62 18.20
C ALA A 201 -28.61 6.44 19.59
N LEU A 202 -28.12 7.18 20.59
CA LEU A 202 -28.59 7.10 21.97
C LEU A 202 -29.95 7.75 22.14
N SER A 203 -30.15 8.96 21.56
CA SER A 203 -31.42 9.68 21.62
C SER A 203 -32.58 8.96 20.92
N SER A 204 -32.28 8.11 19.95
CA SER A 204 -33.31 7.26 19.31
C SER A 204 -33.74 6.05 20.17
N LYS A 205 -32.99 5.75 21.25
CA LYS A 205 -33.24 4.56 22.10
C LYS A 205 -33.68 4.88 23.52
N CYS A 206 -33.53 6.13 23.95
CA CYS A 206 -33.84 6.55 25.31
C CYS A 206 -35.15 7.36 25.39
N ASP A 207 -35.87 7.23 26.52
CA ASP A 207 -37.08 7.99 26.79
C ASP A 207 -36.80 9.46 27.15
N ALA A 208 -35.62 9.70 27.75
CA ALA A 208 -35.12 11.04 28.02
C ALA A 208 -33.63 11.17 27.75
N MET A 209 -33.18 12.39 27.40
CA MET A 209 -31.80 12.73 27.16
C MET A 209 -31.37 13.90 28.06
N VAL A 210 -30.15 13.80 28.60
CA VAL A 210 -29.46 14.87 29.30
C VAL A 210 -28.23 15.27 28.52
N VAL A 211 -28.16 16.54 28.16
CA VAL A 211 -27.01 17.13 27.44
C VAL A 211 -26.34 18.13 28.37
N ILE A 212 -25.06 17.88 28.70
CA ILE A 212 -24.30 18.68 29.66
C ILE A 212 -23.23 19.46 28.95
N GLY A 213 -23.12 20.77 29.23
CA GLY A 213 -22.00 21.59 28.77
C GLY A 213 -22.28 23.08 28.64
N GLY A 214 -21.24 23.86 28.41
CA GLY A 214 -21.31 25.32 28.41
C GLY A 214 -22.23 25.91 27.33
N ASN A 215 -22.90 27.01 27.66
CA ASN A 215 -23.84 27.71 26.77
C ASN A 215 -23.16 28.32 25.54
N SER A 216 -21.88 28.66 25.60
CA SER A 216 -21.08 29.19 24.48
C SER A 216 -20.57 28.09 23.55
N SER A 217 -20.59 26.78 23.98
CA SER A 217 -20.05 25.65 23.25
C SER A 217 -20.86 25.30 21.99
N SER A 218 -20.26 25.49 20.82
CA SER A 218 -20.83 25.13 19.52
C SER A 218 -21.14 23.62 19.43
N ASN A 219 -20.22 22.77 19.92
CA ASN A 219 -20.39 21.32 19.93
C ASN A 219 -21.57 20.90 20.82
N THR A 220 -21.69 21.43 22.06
CA THR A 220 -22.77 21.08 22.98
C THR A 220 -24.15 21.48 22.41
N LYS A 221 -24.27 22.67 21.85
CA LYS A 221 -25.48 23.12 21.17
C LYS A 221 -25.90 22.16 20.07
N LYS A 222 -24.94 21.67 19.27
CA LYS A 222 -25.22 20.75 18.18
C LYS A 222 -25.68 19.38 18.71
N LEU A 223 -25.05 18.86 19.76
CA LEU A 223 -25.51 17.61 20.42
C LEU A 223 -26.93 17.74 20.96
N TYR A 224 -27.26 18.90 21.56
CA TYR A 224 -28.63 19.17 22.02
C TYR A 224 -29.65 19.18 20.88
N GLU A 225 -29.34 19.84 19.76
CA GLU A 225 -30.19 19.85 18.56
C GLU A 225 -30.48 18.43 18.06
N ILE A 226 -29.43 17.59 17.94
CA ILE A 226 -29.54 16.20 17.50
C ILE A 226 -30.41 15.39 18.47
N CYS A 227 -30.12 15.49 19.78
CA CYS A 227 -30.90 14.76 20.79
C CYS A 227 -32.37 15.18 20.76
N LYS A 228 -32.66 16.49 20.67
CA LYS A 228 -34.02 17.03 20.66
C LYS A 228 -34.84 16.63 19.42
N GLN A 229 -34.19 16.43 18.27
CA GLN A 229 -34.85 15.94 17.06
C GLN A 229 -35.38 14.51 17.24
N ASN A 230 -34.68 13.66 17.99
CA ASN A 230 -35.00 12.25 18.15
C ASN A 230 -35.73 11.95 19.47
N CYS A 231 -35.51 12.74 20.53
CA CYS A 231 -36.11 12.55 21.86
C CYS A 231 -36.73 13.86 22.34
N LYS A 232 -38.08 13.88 22.52
CA LYS A 232 -38.80 15.08 22.97
C LYS A 232 -38.39 15.51 24.37
N ALA A 233 -38.09 14.56 25.26
CA ALA A 233 -37.66 14.81 26.63
C ALA A 233 -36.14 15.03 26.70
N THR A 234 -35.64 16.07 26.04
CA THR A 234 -34.22 16.42 26.07
C THR A 234 -33.98 17.64 26.94
N TYR A 235 -33.13 17.47 27.95
CA TYR A 235 -32.74 18.49 28.92
C TYR A 235 -31.34 18.98 28.64
N TYR A 236 -31.16 20.31 28.59
CA TYR A 236 -29.86 20.97 28.42
C TYR A 236 -29.49 21.64 29.76
N VAL A 237 -28.32 21.33 30.27
CA VAL A 237 -27.81 21.95 31.51
C VAL A 237 -26.32 22.26 31.38
N THR A 238 -25.87 23.32 32.03
CA THR A 238 -24.45 23.66 32.12
C THR A 238 -23.78 22.85 33.25
N GLU A 239 -24.53 22.54 34.30
CA GLU A 239 -24.06 21.79 35.45
C GLU A 239 -25.13 20.79 35.94
N PRO A 240 -24.72 19.68 36.58
CA PRO A 240 -25.63 18.66 37.10
C PRO A 240 -26.71 19.17 38.06
N ASN A 241 -26.40 20.18 38.86
CA ASN A 241 -27.31 20.78 39.85
C ASN A 241 -28.56 21.42 39.22
N GLY A 242 -28.53 21.74 37.92
CA GLY A 242 -29.68 22.27 37.20
C GLY A 242 -30.73 21.24 36.80
N LEU A 243 -30.56 19.95 37.14
CA LEU A 243 -31.44 18.86 36.73
C LEU A 243 -32.54 18.56 37.78
N ASP A 244 -33.76 18.37 37.30
CA ASP A 244 -34.84 17.79 38.11
C ASP A 244 -34.74 16.25 38.12
N TYR A 245 -33.96 15.73 39.05
CA TYR A 245 -33.75 14.29 39.21
C TYR A 245 -35.04 13.50 39.48
N LYS A 246 -36.04 14.11 40.17
CA LYS A 246 -37.33 13.43 40.42
C LYS A 246 -38.07 13.16 39.12
N LYS A 247 -38.04 14.14 38.22
CA LYS A 247 -38.64 14.01 36.88
C LYS A 247 -37.84 13.03 35.99
N LEU A 248 -36.51 13.07 36.04
CA LEU A 248 -35.68 12.14 35.29
C LEU A 248 -35.88 10.69 35.74
N LYS A 249 -36.05 10.44 37.04
CA LYS A 249 -36.33 9.10 37.60
C LYS A 249 -37.69 8.51 37.17
N SER A 250 -38.60 9.31 36.61
CA SER A 250 -39.88 8.82 36.07
C SER A 250 -39.75 8.15 34.68
N TYR A 251 -38.61 8.27 33.99
CA TYR A 251 -38.39 7.62 32.70
C TYR A 251 -37.78 6.22 32.87
N ASN A 252 -38.06 5.30 31.94
CA ASN A 252 -37.51 3.94 31.98
C ASN A 252 -36.05 3.91 31.52
N SER A 253 -35.66 4.82 30.61
CA SER A 253 -34.32 4.92 30.05
C SER A 253 -33.87 6.38 29.89
N VAL A 254 -32.66 6.70 30.38
CA VAL A 254 -32.07 8.04 30.31
C VAL A 254 -30.69 7.94 29.68
N GLY A 255 -30.48 8.72 28.62
CA GLY A 255 -29.17 8.88 27.96
C GLY A 255 -28.48 10.16 28.40
N ILE A 256 -27.18 10.12 28.67
CA ILE A 256 -26.36 11.26 29.05
C ILE A 256 -25.29 11.48 27.99
N VAL A 257 -25.19 12.71 27.50
CA VAL A 257 -24.12 13.14 26.56
C VAL A 257 -23.47 14.43 27.05
N CYS A 258 -22.15 14.55 26.92
CA CYS A 258 -21.40 15.74 27.30
C CYS A 258 -20.76 16.40 26.09
N GLY A 259 -20.66 17.74 26.15
CA GLY A 259 -19.87 18.50 25.20
C GLY A 259 -18.37 18.21 25.30
N ALA A 260 -17.62 18.52 24.23
CA ALA A 260 -16.17 18.31 24.16
C ALA A 260 -15.36 19.17 25.15
N SER A 261 -15.94 20.24 25.66
CA SER A 261 -15.38 21.12 26.70
C SER A 261 -15.95 20.87 28.09
N THR A 262 -16.64 19.75 28.31
CA THR A 262 -17.28 19.40 29.59
C THR A 262 -16.47 18.31 30.29
N PRO A 263 -16.12 18.44 31.56
CA PRO A 263 -15.48 17.38 32.33
C PRO A 263 -16.36 16.11 32.40
N TYR A 264 -15.74 14.93 32.26
CA TYR A 264 -16.44 13.65 32.34
C TYR A 264 -17.09 13.42 33.71
N GLU A 265 -16.51 14.00 34.75
CA GLU A 265 -16.97 14.00 36.11
C GLU A 265 -18.43 14.47 36.25
N GLN A 266 -18.84 15.45 35.44
CA GLN A 266 -20.22 15.95 35.44
C GLN A 266 -21.21 14.91 34.90
N ALA A 267 -20.83 14.13 33.89
CA ALA A 267 -21.67 13.01 33.43
C ALA A 267 -21.78 11.91 34.50
N MET A 268 -20.67 11.63 35.17
CA MET A 268 -20.63 10.64 36.24
C MET A 268 -21.46 11.05 37.46
N GLU A 269 -21.42 12.32 37.83
CA GLU A 269 -22.27 12.86 38.91
C GLU A 269 -23.74 12.63 38.62
N VAL A 270 -24.21 12.93 37.41
CA VAL A 270 -25.60 12.66 37.00
C VAL A 270 -25.89 11.17 37.03
N PHE A 271 -24.99 10.34 36.51
CA PHE A 271 -25.16 8.88 36.51
C PHE A 271 -25.28 8.31 37.91
N LEU A 272 -24.38 8.66 38.84
CA LEU A 272 -24.37 8.18 40.21
C LEU A 272 -25.61 8.62 41.00
N THR A 273 -26.02 9.88 40.83
CA THR A 273 -27.23 10.43 41.45
C THR A 273 -28.51 9.72 40.97
N MET A 274 -28.52 9.31 39.69
CA MET A 274 -29.65 8.56 39.11
C MET A 274 -29.69 7.10 39.57
N GLU A 275 -28.53 6.44 39.72
CA GLU A 275 -28.40 5.03 40.10
C GLU A 275 -28.40 4.83 41.64
N GLU A 276 -28.40 5.91 42.43
CA GLU A 276 -28.33 5.88 43.91
C GLU A 276 -27.13 5.08 44.45
N LYS A 277 -26.00 5.16 43.74
CA LYS A 277 -24.75 4.47 44.11
C LYS A 277 -23.83 5.42 44.85
N GLU A 278 -23.45 5.06 46.05
CA GLU A 278 -22.33 5.70 46.74
C GLU A 278 -21.03 5.11 46.22
N VAL A 279 -20.19 5.95 45.61
CA VAL A 279 -18.87 5.58 45.13
C VAL A 279 -17.84 6.50 45.78
N ASN A 280 -16.88 5.90 46.48
CA ASN A 280 -15.91 6.65 47.28
C ASN A 280 -14.74 7.23 46.46
N THR A 281 -14.51 6.73 45.23
CA THR A 281 -13.46 7.25 44.36
C THR A 281 -13.89 7.24 42.87
N MET A 282 -13.35 8.20 42.12
CA MET A 282 -13.58 8.33 40.68
C MET A 282 -13.07 7.11 39.89
N GLU A 283 -11.99 6.46 40.36
CA GLU A 283 -11.46 5.22 39.80
C GLU A 283 -12.44 4.06 39.85
N GLN A 284 -13.19 3.92 40.97
CA GLN A 284 -14.24 2.93 41.11
C GLN A 284 -15.44 3.21 40.18
N ALA A 285 -15.77 4.49 40.00
CA ALA A 285 -16.83 4.90 39.08
C ALA A 285 -16.48 4.58 37.62
N VAL A 286 -15.25 4.85 37.22
CA VAL A 286 -14.73 4.55 35.88
C VAL A 286 -14.65 3.03 35.64
N ALA A 287 -14.21 2.26 36.63
CA ALA A 287 -14.12 0.80 36.55
C ALA A 287 -15.48 0.12 36.29
N LEU A 288 -16.59 0.67 36.84
CA LEU A 288 -17.96 0.19 36.57
C LEU A 288 -18.42 0.37 35.13
N LEU A 289 -17.80 1.31 34.37
CA LEU A 289 -18.09 1.58 32.96
C LEU A 289 -17.10 0.89 32.01
N ASP A 290 -15.86 0.70 32.44
CA ASP A 290 -14.78 0.06 31.65
C ASP A 290 -15.02 -1.45 31.42
N GLU A 291 -15.88 -2.11 32.19
CA GLU A 291 -16.25 -3.53 31.98
C GLU A 291 -16.87 -3.81 30.59
N LYS A 292 -17.27 -2.77 29.84
CA LYS A 292 -17.90 -2.90 28.50
C LYS A 292 -16.98 -2.66 27.32
N GLN A 293 -15.73 -2.25 27.52
CA GLN A 293 -14.76 -1.99 26.44
C GLN A 293 -13.66 -3.04 26.42
N ASN A 294 -13.99 -4.28 26.07
CA ASN A 294 -13.00 -5.34 25.95
C ASN A 294 -12.30 -5.29 24.58
N LEU A 295 -11.25 -4.47 24.45
CA LEU A 295 -10.26 -4.67 23.40
C LEU A 295 -9.63 -6.05 23.59
N LYS A 296 -9.55 -6.80 22.50
CA LYS A 296 -8.93 -8.14 22.50
C LYS A 296 -7.54 -8.06 21.91
N LYS A 297 -6.60 -8.82 22.49
CA LYS A 297 -5.28 -9.01 21.87
C LYS A 297 -5.45 -9.52 20.43
N GLY A 298 -4.72 -8.91 19.48
CA GLY A 298 -4.82 -9.21 18.07
C GLY A 298 -5.92 -8.41 17.33
N GLN A 299 -6.68 -7.55 18.00
CA GLN A 299 -7.68 -6.71 17.36
C GLN A 299 -7.00 -5.56 16.61
N LYS A 300 -7.38 -5.34 15.34
CA LYS A 300 -7.00 -4.17 14.57
C LYS A 300 -7.88 -3.00 14.95
N ILE A 301 -7.28 -1.85 15.20
CA ILE A 301 -7.97 -0.59 15.50
C ILE A 301 -7.32 0.56 14.74
N SER A 302 -8.10 1.58 14.45
CA SER A 302 -7.61 2.83 13.91
C SER A 302 -7.42 3.82 15.05
N VAL A 303 -6.29 4.50 15.07
CA VAL A 303 -5.94 5.50 16.09
C VAL A 303 -5.48 6.79 15.43
N VAL A 304 -5.71 7.91 16.09
CA VAL A 304 -5.35 9.24 15.57
C VAL A 304 -4.11 9.75 16.30
N ILE A 305 -3.13 10.24 15.56
CA ILE A 305 -1.91 10.83 16.13
C ILE A 305 -2.26 12.15 16.81
N SER A 306 -2.03 12.21 18.12
CA SER A 306 -2.24 13.44 18.91
C SER A 306 -0.94 14.22 19.14
N GLN A 307 0.20 13.54 19.20
CA GLN A 307 1.52 14.15 19.39
C GLN A 307 2.62 13.21 18.89
N ALA A 308 3.69 13.76 18.30
CA ALA A 308 4.91 13.03 17.97
C ALA A 308 6.04 13.52 18.88
N ASN A 309 6.66 12.61 19.64
CA ASN A 309 7.72 12.87 20.61
C ASN A 309 8.96 12.05 20.26
N ASP A 310 10.07 12.28 20.97
CA ASP A 310 11.33 11.52 20.74
C ASP A 310 11.23 10.03 21.14
N ASP A 311 10.25 9.68 21.99
CA ASP A 311 9.99 8.30 22.44
C ASP A 311 8.97 7.55 21.55
N GLY A 312 8.28 8.24 20.64
CA GLY A 312 7.25 7.69 19.77
C GLY A 312 6.04 8.61 19.59
N LEU A 313 4.90 8.02 19.27
CA LEU A 313 3.66 8.75 19.01
C LEU A 313 2.70 8.63 20.20
N LYS A 314 2.12 9.75 20.65
CA LYS A 314 0.90 9.69 21.45
C LYS A 314 -0.29 9.58 20.50
N VAL A 315 -1.16 8.63 20.78
CA VAL A 315 -2.31 8.35 19.93
C VAL A 315 -3.61 8.39 20.75
N TYR A 316 -4.68 8.72 20.06
CA TYR A 316 -6.03 8.79 20.59
C TYR A 316 -6.88 7.65 20.03
N PHE A 317 -7.59 6.97 20.91
CA PHE A 317 -8.55 5.92 20.57
C PHE A 317 -9.72 5.90 21.55
N ASP A 318 -10.97 5.92 21.06
CA ASP A 318 -12.22 5.72 21.80
C ASP A 318 -12.27 6.49 23.15
N GLY A 319 -12.00 7.80 23.12
CA GLY A 319 -12.01 8.67 24.29
C GLY A 319 -10.77 8.60 25.20
N LYS A 320 -9.79 7.73 24.91
CA LYS A 320 -8.53 7.59 25.64
C LYS A 320 -7.41 8.36 24.96
N THR A 321 -6.73 9.22 25.70
CA THR A 321 -5.79 10.19 25.13
C THR A 321 -4.31 9.91 25.37
N ASP A 322 -3.96 9.05 26.29
CA ASP A 322 -2.56 8.88 26.72
C ASP A 322 -1.97 7.52 26.33
N ILE A 323 -2.40 7.00 25.18
CA ILE A 323 -1.86 5.76 24.65
C ILE A 323 -0.56 6.11 23.91
N THR A 324 0.56 5.58 24.41
CA THR A 324 1.87 5.77 23.75
C THR A 324 2.13 4.58 22.83
N LEU A 325 2.34 4.87 21.55
CA LEU A 325 2.86 3.95 20.57
C LEU A 325 4.37 4.18 20.46
N LEU A 326 5.15 3.27 21.04
CA LEU A 326 6.60 3.38 21.11
C LEU A 326 7.22 3.38 19.71
N LYS A 327 8.36 4.07 19.56
CA LYS A 327 9.08 4.15 18.27
C LYS A 327 9.51 2.78 17.72
N GLU A 328 9.82 1.82 18.60
CA GLU A 328 10.19 0.45 18.23
C GLU A 328 9.01 -0.33 17.60
N GLU A 329 7.78 0.09 17.89
CA GLU A 329 6.54 -0.51 17.41
C GLU A 329 5.97 0.21 16.16
N LEU A 330 6.66 1.25 15.69
CA LEU A 330 6.34 1.94 14.44
C LEU A 330 6.97 1.20 13.25
N ALA A 331 6.32 1.27 12.11
CA ALA A 331 6.77 0.59 10.90
C ALA A 331 7.71 1.46 10.05
N CYS A 332 8.76 2.00 10.68
CA CYS A 332 9.82 2.76 10.02
C CYS A 332 11.19 2.18 10.41
N ASP A 333 12.17 2.28 9.52
CA ASP A 333 13.55 1.85 9.80
C ASP A 333 14.23 2.85 10.75
N GLU A 334 14.00 4.16 10.54
CA GLU A 334 14.44 5.22 11.43
C GLU A 334 13.25 6.11 11.78
N TYR A 335 13.03 6.36 13.07
CA TYR A 335 11.96 7.20 13.55
C TYR A 335 12.32 8.68 13.41
N ASP A 336 11.57 9.41 12.57
CA ASP A 336 11.58 10.87 12.52
C ASP A 336 10.21 11.41 12.95
N LYS A 337 10.18 12.12 14.08
CA LYS A 337 8.95 12.75 14.59
C LYS A 337 8.31 13.75 13.62
N ASN A 338 9.10 14.36 12.71
CA ASN A 338 8.61 15.34 11.74
C ASN A 338 7.92 14.67 10.52
N ALA A 339 8.13 13.37 10.34
CA ALA A 339 7.46 12.60 9.28
C ALA A 339 5.99 12.30 9.58
N TYR A 340 5.56 12.46 10.84
CA TYR A 340 4.20 12.17 11.27
C TYR A 340 3.41 13.46 11.46
N ASN A 341 2.29 13.57 10.75
CA ASN A 341 1.40 14.70 10.92
C ASN A 341 0.42 14.45 12.07
N ILE A 342 0.28 15.43 12.94
CA ILE A 342 -0.72 15.40 13.99
C ILE A 342 -2.12 15.42 13.36
N GLY A 343 -3.02 14.55 13.85
CA GLY A 343 -4.36 14.37 13.30
C GLY A 343 -4.46 13.36 12.17
N ASP A 344 -3.35 12.72 11.75
CA ASP A 344 -3.41 11.59 10.82
C ASP A 344 -3.88 10.33 11.54
N GLU A 345 -4.62 9.52 10.82
CA GLU A 345 -5.16 8.26 11.29
C GLU A 345 -4.23 7.12 10.86
N ILE A 346 -3.85 6.27 11.81
CA ILE A 346 -3.02 5.10 11.56
C ILE A 346 -3.68 3.84 12.09
N GLU A 347 -3.54 2.75 11.35
CA GLU A 347 -3.99 1.44 11.81
C GLU A 347 -2.91 0.80 12.68
N VAL A 348 -3.35 0.21 13.80
CA VAL A 348 -2.50 -0.49 14.75
C VAL A 348 -3.18 -1.76 15.25
N ILE A 349 -2.39 -2.71 15.75
CA ILE A 349 -2.90 -3.92 16.38
C ILE A 349 -2.70 -3.86 17.90
N VAL A 350 -3.66 -4.35 18.65
CA VAL A 350 -3.60 -4.46 20.10
C VAL A 350 -2.71 -5.66 20.49
N MET A 351 -1.57 -5.38 21.11
CA MET A 351 -0.61 -6.39 21.56
C MET A 351 -0.91 -6.89 22.97
N ALA A 352 -1.29 -5.98 23.85
CA ALA A 352 -1.69 -6.29 25.22
C ALA A 352 -2.71 -5.25 25.70
N THR A 353 -3.60 -5.67 26.62
CA THR A 353 -4.61 -4.79 27.21
C THR A 353 -4.39 -4.54 28.70
N LYS A 354 -3.57 -5.34 29.36
CA LYS A 354 -3.22 -5.22 30.80
C LYS A 354 -1.71 -5.42 30.97
N PRO A 355 -1.02 -4.73 31.91
CA PRO A 355 -1.52 -3.65 32.77
C PRO A 355 -1.83 -2.35 32.02
N HIS A 356 -1.19 -2.12 30.84
CA HIS A 356 -1.41 -0.98 29.96
C HIS A 356 -1.76 -1.45 28.56
N LEU A 357 -2.47 -0.63 27.80
CA LEU A 357 -2.75 -0.88 26.38
C LEU A 357 -1.45 -0.71 25.58
N VAL A 358 -1.00 -1.79 24.96
CA VAL A 358 0.17 -1.80 24.08
C VAL A 358 -0.29 -1.99 22.65
N LEU A 359 0.14 -1.09 21.77
CA LEU A 359 -0.21 -1.05 20.35
C LEU A 359 1.04 -1.26 19.50
N SER A 360 0.88 -1.82 18.31
CA SER A 360 1.96 -1.98 17.34
C SER A 360 1.46 -1.68 15.93
N GLN A 361 2.14 -0.79 15.21
CA GLN A 361 1.97 -0.55 13.79
C GLN A 361 2.82 -1.53 12.97
N LYS A 362 4.02 -1.84 13.45
CA LYS A 362 4.95 -2.77 12.80
C LYS A 362 4.31 -4.13 12.54
N GLN A 363 3.56 -4.63 13.51
CA GLN A 363 2.86 -5.91 13.37
C GLN A 363 1.69 -5.87 12.39
N ILE A 364 0.95 -4.77 12.31
CA ILE A 364 -0.16 -4.70 11.37
C ILE A 364 0.36 -4.60 9.93
N ILE A 365 1.45 -3.84 9.70
CA ILE A 365 2.07 -3.75 8.37
C ILE A 365 2.70 -5.10 7.98
N ALA A 366 3.33 -5.80 8.93
CA ALA A 366 3.82 -7.15 8.68
C ALA A 366 2.68 -8.10 8.26
N LEU A 367 1.54 -8.07 8.96
CA LEU A 367 0.36 -8.86 8.61
C LEU A 367 -0.24 -8.45 7.26
N GLN A 368 -0.28 -7.15 6.94
CA GLN A 368 -0.76 -6.67 5.64
C GLN A 368 0.15 -7.13 4.49
N LYS A 369 1.48 -7.01 4.66
CA LYS A 369 2.46 -7.52 3.68
C LYS A 369 2.34 -9.04 3.50
N GLU A 370 2.15 -9.78 4.59
CA GLU A 370 1.91 -11.23 4.54
C GLU A 370 0.62 -11.58 3.80
N GLU A 371 -0.45 -10.83 4.03
CA GLU A 371 -1.74 -11.04 3.38
C GLU A 371 -1.71 -10.66 1.90
N GLU A 372 -1.01 -9.58 1.53
CA GLU A 372 -0.75 -9.19 0.14
C GLU A 372 0.10 -10.23 -0.57
N LEU A 373 1.16 -10.71 0.09
CA LEU A 373 1.99 -11.79 -0.41
C LEU A 373 1.16 -13.06 -0.65
N TYR A 374 0.32 -13.45 0.32
CA TYR A 374 -0.57 -14.59 0.16
C TYR A 374 -1.55 -14.42 -1.02
N LYS A 375 -2.14 -13.23 -1.19
CA LYS A 375 -3.03 -12.92 -2.32
C LYS A 375 -2.31 -12.95 -3.68
N SER A 376 -1.03 -12.57 -3.71
CA SER A 376 -0.19 -12.63 -4.92
C SER A 376 0.26 -14.04 -5.24
N LEU A 377 0.33 -14.94 -4.25
CA LEU A 377 0.70 -16.32 -4.42
C LEU A 377 -0.47 -17.11 -5.03
N ASN A 378 -0.25 -17.62 -6.22
CA ASN A 378 -1.12 -18.59 -6.88
C ASN A 378 -0.26 -19.69 -7.51
N ASN A 379 -0.90 -20.73 -8.07
CA ASN A 379 -0.20 -21.86 -8.65
C ASN A 379 0.62 -21.52 -9.91
N ASP A 380 0.49 -20.31 -10.45
CA ASP A 380 1.20 -19.88 -11.66
C ASP A 380 2.41 -18.99 -11.38
N VAL A 381 2.52 -18.46 -10.17
CA VAL A 381 3.64 -17.60 -9.78
C VAL A 381 4.89 -18.44 -9.50
N VAL A 382 6.02 -18.05 -10.10
CA VAL A 382 7.33 -18.64 -9.80
C VAL A 382 7.96 -17.90 -8.65
N ILE A 383 8.28 -18.60 -7.57
CA ILE A 383 8.95 -18.06 -6.39
C ILE A 383 10.37 -18.61 -6.24
N ASN A 384 11.27 -17.79 -5.68
CA ASN A 384 12.64 -18.20 -5.38
C ASN A 384 12.75 -18.59 -3.91
N VAL A 385 13.00 -19.85 -3.63
CA VAL A 385 13.05 -20.41 -2.27
C VAL A 385 14.47 -20.72 -1.88
N GLN A 386 14.91 -20.18 -0.75
CA GLN A 386 16.19 -20.53 -0.16
C GLN A 386 16.05 -21.84 0.64
N ILE A 387 16.75 -22.87 0.22
CA ILE A 387 16.71 -24.19 0.86
C ILE A 387 17.56 -24.18 2.12
N THR A 388 16.91 -24.35 3.26
CA THR A 388 17.56 -24.37 4.58
C THR A 388 17.97 -25.76 5.03
N GLY A 389 17.33 -26.81 4.48
CA GLY A 389 17.63 -28.18 4.83
C GLY A 389 16.93 -29.21 3.97
N SER A 390 17.15 -30.48 4.28
CA SER A 390 16.51 -31.61 3.62
C SER A 390 16.06 -32.66 4.64
N ASN A 391 14.98 -33.36 4.35
CA ASN A 391 14.49 -34.50 5.11
C ASN A 391 14.22 -35.69 4.17
N LYS A 392 13.80 -36.84 4.72
CA LYS A 392 13.52 -38.06 3.91
C LYS A 392 12.44 -37.85 2.83
N GLY A 393 11.56 -36.87 2.99
CA GLY A 393 10.46 -36.57 2.08
C GLY A 393 10.78 -35.55 1.01
N GLY A 394 11.80 -34.70 1.20
CA GLY A 394 12.11 -33.59 0.28
C GLY A 394 12.99 -32.51 0.87
N LEU A 395 12.97 -31.34 0.25
CA LEU A 395 13.69 -30.14 0.66
C LEU A 395 12.78 -29.24 1.50
N VAL A 396 13.38 -28.60 2.50
CA VAL A 396 12.73 -27.59 3.33
C VAL A 396 13.45 -26.27 3.11
N GLY A 397 12.68 -25.20 2.90
CA GLY A 397 13.20 -23.87 2.68
C GLY A 397 12.27 -22.80 3.25
N LYS A 398 12.63 -21.52 3.04
CA LYS A 398 11.82 -20.38 3.43
C LYS A 398 11.60 -19.45 2.24
N TYR A 399 10.42 -18.90 2.20
CA TYR A 399 10.06 -17.80 1.30
C TYR A 399 9.31 -16.76 2.12
N GLU A 400 9.99 -15.66 2.42
CA GLU A 400 9.51 -14.62 3.35
C GLU A 400 9.02 -15.23 4.69
N CYS A 401 7.75 -15.08 5.00
CA CYS A 401 7.13 -15.62 6.22
C CYS A 401 6.62 -17.07 6.08
N PHE A 402 6.75 -17.69 4.90
CA PHE A 402 6.25 -19.03 4.64
C PHE A 402 7.35 -20.09 4.74
N ASP A 403 7.03 -21.19 5.40
CA ASP A 403 7.81 -22.41 5.32
C ASP A 403 7.47 -23.13 4.01
N VAL A 404 8.48 -23.49 3.22
CA VAL A 404 8.29 -24.11 1.91
C VAL A 404 8.81 -25.54 1.94
N PHE A 405 7.95 -26.45 1.53
CA PHE A 405 8.31 -27.86 1.36
C PHE A 405 8.28 -28.26 -0.12
N VAL A 406 9.38 -28.82 -0.63
CA VAL A 406 9.48 -29.33 -2.00
C VAL A 406 9.68 -30.84 -1.91
N PRO A 407 8.65 -31.65 -2.23
CA PRO A 407 8.77 -33.10 -2.22
C PRO A 407 9.90 -33.59 -3.14
N ALA A 408 10.59 -34.66 -2.77
CA ALA A 408 11.74 -35.17 -3.53
C ALA A 408 11.43 -35.46 -5.01
N ARG A 409 10.23 -35.90 -5.31
CA ARG A 409 9.72 -36.15 -6.68
C ARG A 409 9.47 -34.89 -7.49
N GLU A 410 9.36 -33.75 -6.82
CA GLU A 410 9.03 -32.44 -7.40
C GLU A 410 10.25 -31.53 -7.60
N ILE A 411 11.49 -32.03 -7.34
CA ILE A 411 12.71 -31.25 -7.46
C ILE A 411 13.20 -31.18 -8.90
N LYS A 412 13.21 -32.31 -9.63
CA LYS A 412 13.62 -32.35 -11.04
C LYS A 412 12.89 -33.43 -11.83
N ILE A 413 13.06 -33.41 -13.15
CA ILE A 413 12.60 -34.49 -14.04
C ILE A 413 13.53 -35.71 -13.82
N GLY A 414 13.03 -36.73 -13.14
CA GLY A 414 13.76 -37.94 -12.80
C GLY A 414 14.16 -38.05 -11.32
N PHE A 415 14.84 -39.12 -10.97
CA PHE A 415 15.17 -39.46 -9.59
C PHE A 415 16.32 -38.58 -9.02
N VAL A 416 16.17 -38.13 -7.77
CA VAL A 416 17.21 -37.40 -7.02
C VAL A 416 17.77 -38.33 -5.96
N SER A 417 19.02 -38.73 -6.11
CA SER A 417 19.70 -39.65 -5.18
C SER A 417 20.22 -38.95 -3.91
N ASP A 418 20.52 -37.65 -3.98
CA ASP A 418 21.14 -36.91 -2.88
C ASP A 418 20.49 -35.52 -2.77
N LEU A 419 19.70 -35.34 -1.73
CA LEU A 419 19.00 -34.08 -1.42
C LEU A 419 19.92 -33.05 -0.76
N THR A 420 21.02 -33.47 -0.13
CA THR A 420 21.88 -32.57 0.62
C THR A 420 22.60 -31.55 -0.26
N LYS A 421 22.78 -31.87 -1.56
CA LYS A 421 23.41 -30.98 -2.56
C LYS A 421 22.61 -29.69 -2.84
N TYR A 422 21.35 -29.64 -2.42
CA TYR A 422 20.48 -28.49 -2.60
C TYR A 422 20.46 -27.55 -1.39
N THR A 423 20.95 -27.98 -0.25
CA THR A 423 21.03 -27.14 0.96
C THR A 423 21.91 -25.91 0.72
N GLY A 424 21.41 -24.74 1.10
CA GLY A 424 22.06 -23.43 0.89
C GLY A 424 21.84 -22.84 -0.51
N LYS A 425 21.17 -23.55 -1.42
CA LYS A 425 20.86 -23.05 -2.77
C LYS A 425 19.47 -22.43 -2.83
N THR A 426 19.32 -21.50 -3.76
CA THR A 426 18.01 -20.93 -4.11
C THR A 426 17.41 -21.72 -5.26
N LEU A 427 16.18 -22.21 -5.10
CA LEU A 427 15.43 -22.93 -6.13
C LEU A 427 14.24 -22.11 -6.64
N ARG A 428 14.04 -22.10 -7.94
CA ARG A 428 12.84 -21.57 -8.59
C ARG A 428 11.75 -22.64 -8.53
N VAL A 429 10.65 -22.35 -7.85
CA VAL A 429 9.55 -23.31 -7.68
C VAL A 429 8.21 -22.65 -7.92
N LYS A 430 7.21 -23.45 -8.33
CA LYS A 430 5.80 -23.05 -8.39
C LYS A 430 5.04 -23.63 -7.19
N PRO A 431 4.18 -22.85 -6.51
CA PRO A 431 3.30 -23.37 -5.47
C PRO A 431 2.33 -24.42 -6.04
N LEU A 432 2.22 -25.57 -5.39
CA LEU A 432 1.21 -26.58 -5.67
C LEU A 432 0.03 -26.48 -4.70
N LYS A 433 0.34 -26.17 -3.44
CA LYS A 433 -0.62 -25.98 -2.36
C LYS A 433 -0.13 -24.92 -1.42
N ILE A 434 -1.00 -24.00 -1.05
CA ILE A 434 -0.69 -22.88 -0.15
C ILE A 434 -1.64 -23.00 1.04
N GLU A 435 -1.11 -23.10 2.27
CA GLU A 435 -1.87 -23.08 3.52
C GLU A 435 -1.51 -21.80 4.29
N TYR A 436 -2.48 -20.92 4.49
CA TYR A 436 -2.32 -19.69 5.23
C TYR A 436 -3.36 -19.61 6.35
N THR A 437 -2.88 -19.76 7.58
CA THR A 437 -3.65 -19.55 8.80
C THR A 437 -2.76 -18.85 9.83
N PRO A 438 -3.32 -18.20 10.87
CA PRO A 438 -2.52 -17.56 11.91
C PRO A 438 -1.48 -18.47 12.59
N ARG A 439 -1.68 -19.79 12.50
CA ARG A 439 -0.80 -20.80 13.14
C ARG A 439 0.04 -21.60 12.15
N LYS A 440 -0.30 -21.57 10.86
CA LYS A 440 0.38 -22.38 9.85
C LYS A 440 0.49 -21.61 8.55
N LYS A 441 1.71 -21.33 8.12
CA LYS A 441 2.06 -20.63 6.89
C LYS A 441 2.99 -21.53 6.10
N GLU A 442 2.42 -22.39 5.26
CA GLU A 442 3.17 -23.43 4.55
C GLU A 442 2.84 -23.46 3.06
N ILE A 443 3.86 -23.60 2.23
CA ILE A 443 3.74 -23.77 0.78
C ILE A 443 4.34 -25.12 0.42
N VAL A 444 3.56 -25.97 -0.25
CA VAL A 444 4.09 -27.13 -0.96
C VAL A 444 4.35 -26.71 -2.40
N ALA A 445 5.59 -26.86 -2.87
CA ALA A 445 6.00 -26.34 -4.17
C ALA A 445 6.73 -27.37 -5.04
N SER A 446 6.81 -27.10 -6.34
CA SER A 446 7.46 -27.94 -7.33
C SER A 446 8.39 -27.12 -8.23
N GLN A 447 9.64 -27.58 -8.38
CA GLN A 447 10.54 -27.14 -9.42
C GLN A 447 10.32 -27.94 -10.72
N ARG A 448 9.89 -29.19 -10.60
CA ARG A 448 9.68 -30.10 -11.74
C ARG A 448 8.71 -29.50 -12.76
N VAL A 449 7.62 -28.90 -12.32
CA VAL A 449 6.62 -28.25 -13.20
C VAL A 449 7.26 -27.19 -14.09
N ILE A 450 8.18 -26.39 -13.53
CA ILE A 450 8.91 -25.37 -14.29
C ILE A 450 9.83 -26.01 -15.33
N LEU A 451 10.60 -27.04 -14.91
CA LEU A 451 11.52 -27.74 -15.79
C LEU A 451 10.81 -28.50 -16.91
N GLU A 452 9.65 -29.08 -16.65
CA GLU A 452 8.79 -29.72 -17.65
C GLU A 452 8.25 -28.70 -18.66
N ALA A 453 7.79 -27.55 -18.20
CA ALA A 453 7.32 -26.47 -19.07
C ALA A 453 8.45 -25.90 -19.94
N GLU A 454 9.63 -25.63 -19.34
CA GLU A 454 10.81 -25.15 -20.09
C GLU A 454 11.33 -26.18 -21.10
N LYS A 455 11.22 -27.48 -20.79
CA LYS A 455 11.55 -28.54 -21.71
C LYS A 455 10.54 -28.59 -22.85
N ALA A 456 9.26 -28.58 -22.57
CA ALA A 456 8.20 -28.58 -23.58
C ALA A 456 8.31 -27.38 -24.52
N GLN A 457 8.62 -26.21 -23.98
CA GLN A 457 8.84 -25.00 -24.79
C GLN A 457 10.05 -25.16 -25.72
N ARG A 458 11.19 -25.64 -25.21
CA ARG A 458 12.39 -25.92 -26.03
C ARG A 458 12.12 -26.96 -27.11
N ASP A 459 11.39 -28.01 -26.78
CA ASP A 459 11.03 -29.05 -27.73
C ASP A 459 10.06 -28.51 -28.79
N ALA A 460 9.12 -27.65 -28.41
CA ALA A 460 8.22 -26.96 -29.35
C ALA A 460 8.97 -25.98 -30.27
N GLU A 461 9.85 -25.13 -29.71
CA GLU A 461 10.69 -24.22 -30.50
C GLU A 461 11.61 -24.96 -31.47
N ARG A 462 12.13 -26.14 -31.04
CA ARG A 462 12.93 -27.00 -31.91
C ARG A 462 12.08 -27.59 -33.02
N ALA A 463 10.88 -28.06 -32.72
CA ALA A 463 9.95 -28.62 -33.71
C ALA A 463 9.52 -27.56 -34.73
N GLU A 464 9.24 -26.33 -34.29
CA GLU A 464 8.89 -25.20 -35.16
C GLU A 464 10.06 -24.82 -36.11
N LYS A 465 11.27 -24.72 -35.54
CA LYS A 465 12.48 -24.46 -36.35
C LYS A 465 12.74 -25.57 -37.37
N GLU A 466 12.53 -26.81 -36.97
CA GLU A 466 12.67 -27.97 -37.81
C GLU A 466 11.63 -27.96 -38.94
N GLU A 467 10.38 -27.68 -38.66
CA GLU A 467 9.31 -27.56 -39.65
C GLU A 467 9.57 -26.39 -40.61
N ALA A 468 9.99 -25.23 -40.10
CA ALA A 468 10.37 -24.10 -40.89
C ALA A 468 11.54 -24.43 -41.85
N PHE A 469 12.56 -25.18 -41.39
CA PHE A 469 13.66 -25.65 -42.21
C PHE A 469 13.18 -26.55 -43.35
N PHE A 470 12.36 -27.59 -43.05
CA PHE A 470 11.83 -28.49 -44.10
C PHE A 470 10.88 -27.81 -45.10
N ASN A 471 10.29 -26.67 -44.72
CA ASN A 471 9.44 -25.89 -45.62
C ASN A 471 10.25 -24.86 -46.43
N SER A 472 11.46 -24.50 -45.98
CA SER A 472 12.33 -23.53 -46.65
C SER A 472 13.23 -24.14 -47.72
N ILE A 473 13.39 -25.48 -47.78
CA ILE A 473 14.24 -26.18 -48.75
C ILE A 473 13.41 -26.94 -49.77
N ALA A 474 13.83 -26.85 -51.04
CA ALA A 474 13.24 -27.60 -52.13
C ALA A 474 14.27 -28.54 -52.78
N LEU A 475 13.78 -29.51 -53.54
CA LEU A 475 14.66 -30.39 -54.36
C LEU A 475 15.42 -29.53 -55.38
N ASN A 476 16.73 -29.81 -55.53
CA ASN A 476 17.68 -29.10 -56.38
C ASN A 476 18.08 -27.68 -55.89
N ASP A 477 17.65 -27.27 -54.71
CA ASP A 477 18.16 -26.02 -54.12
C ASP A 477 19.65 -26.16 -53.79
N VAL A 478 20.37 -25.04 -53.96
CA VAL A 478 21.76 -24.92 -53.51
C VAL A 478 21.77 -24.37 -52.11
N VAL A 479 22.33 -25.14 -51.15
CA VAL A 479 22.42 -24.79 -49.74
C VAL A 479 23.87 -24.79 -49.27
N THR A 480 24.24 -23.77 -48.53
CA THR A 480 25.58 -23.72 -47.91
C THR A 480 25.54 -24.44 -46.56
N GLY A 481 26.43 -25.38 -46.35
CA GLY A 481 26.51 -26.13 -45.12
C GLY A 481 27.93 -26.33 -44.62
N THR A 482 28.09 -26.47 -43.30
CA THR A 482 29.39 -26.69 -42.66
C THR A 482 29.56 -28.16 -42.32
N VAL A 483 30.67 -28.76 -42.65
CA VAL A 483 30.98 -30.17 -42.39
C VAL A 483 31.20 -30.35 -40.90
N ALA A 484 30.27 -31.07 -40.21
CA ALA A 484 30.32 -31.27 -38.78
C ALA A 484 31.04 -32.57 -38.36
N ARG A 485 30.86 -33.66 -39.10
CA ARG A 485 31.47 -34.95 -38.81
C ARG A 485 31.50 -35.87 -40.03
N PHE A 486 32.47 -36.77 -40.05
CA PHE A 486 32.55 -37.82 -41.05
C PHE A 486 32.03 -39.16 -40.52
N ALA A 487 31.40 -39.92 -41.39
CA ALA A 487 31.02 -41.34 -41.19
C ALA A 487 31.57 -42.18 -42.33
N ALA A 488 31.65 -43.49 -42.15
CA ALA A 488 32.17 -44.42 -43.18
C ALA A 488 31.41 -44.35 -44.51
N PHE A 489 30.15 -43.91 -44.49
CA PHE A 489 29.26 -43.85 -45.64
C PHE A 489 29.01 -42.45 -46.19
N GLY A 490 29.55 -41.42 -45.55
CA GLY A 490 29.31 -40.01 -45.98
C GLY A 490 29.72 -38.99 -44.94
N ALA A 491 29.47 -37.70 -45.25
CA ALA A 491 29.67 -36.57 -44.38
C ALA A 491 28.34 -36.05 -43.85
N PHE A 492 28.32 -35.72 -42.57
CA PHE A 492 27.22 -34.96 -41.98
C PHE A 492 27.56 -33.47 -42.05
N VAL A 493 26.68 -32.73 -42.67
CA VAL A 493 26.82 -31.32 -42.95
C VAL A 493 25.68 -30.57 -42.28
N VAL A 494 26.00 -29.54 -41.49
CA VAL A 494 25.00 -28.71 -40.85
C VAL A 494 24.58 -27.59 -41.79
N VAL A 495 23.33 -27.60 -42.18
CA VAL A 495 22.68 -26.55 -43.00
C VAL A 495 21.63 -25.86 -42.11
N ASN A 496 21.75 -24.58 -41.86
CA ASN A 496 20.85 -23.78 -41.03
C ASN A 496 20.55 -24.43 -39.63
N GLY A 497 21.56 -25.12 -39.07
CA GLY A 497 21.47 -25.77 -37.78
C GLY A 497 20.93 -27.22 -37.80
N PHE A 498 20.65 -27.78 -38.96
CA PHE A 498 20.16 -29.16 -39.13
C PHE A 498 21.16 -30.08 -39.83
N ASP A 499 21.28 -31.31 -39.36
CA ASP A 499 22.17 -32.31 -39.91
C ASP A 499 21.63 -32.85 -41.25
N CYS A 500 22.34 -32.62 -42.34
CA CYS A 500 22.10 -33.19 -43.66
C CYS A 500 23.17 -34.21 -43.96
N LEU A 501 22.82 -35.24 -44.73
CA LEU A 501 23.76 -36.31 -45.13
C LEU A 501 24.22 -36.13 -46.57
N ALA A 502 25.53 -35.98 -46.77
CA ALA A 502 26.19 -36.09 -48.06
C ALA A 502 26.81 -37.50 -48.17
N HIS A 503 26.19 -38.39 -48.92
CA HIS A 503 26.69 -39.76 -49.09
C HIS A 503 27.97 -39.75 -49.94
N ASN A 504 28.90 -40.71 -49.70
CA ASN A 504 30.17 -40.79 -50.42
C ASN A 504 29.99 -40.77 -51.95
N SER A 505 28.94 -41.41 -52.46
CA SER A 505 28.61 -41.42 -53.90
C SER A 505 28.21 -40.05 -54.47
N ASP A 506 27.84 -39.11 -53.61
CA ASP A 506 27.35 -37.80 -54.02
C ASP A 506 28.34 -36.67 -53.71
N LEU A 507 29.55 -37.02 -53.24
CA LEU A 507 30.64 -36.06 -52.99
C LEU A 507 31.49 -35.80 -54.21
N SER A 508 31.74 -36.78 -55.04
CA SER A 508 32.58 -36.65 -56.24
C SER A 508 32.10 -37.58 -57.34
N TRP A 509 32.49 -37.23 -58.55
CA TRP A 509 32.34 -38.11 -59.73
C TRP A 509 33.32 -39.30 -59.68
N VAL A 510 34.38 -39.20 -58.88
CA VAL A 510 35.31 -40.30 -58.59
C VAL A 510 34.82 -41.12 -57.40
N ASN A 511 35.15 -42.41 -57.37
CA ASN A 511 34.78 -43.23 -56.21
C ASN A 511 35.60 -42.81 -54.95
N VAL A 512 34.89 -42.20 -54.00
CA VAL A 512 35.45 -41.67 -52.73
C VAL A 512 35.28 -42.74 -51.68
N LYS A 513 36.35 -43.19 -51.05
CA LYS A 513 36.32 -44.15 -49.94
C LYS A 513 36.04 -43.47 -48.61
N ASN A 514 36.62 -42.28 -48.41
CA ASN A 514 36.45 -41.49 -47.21
C ASN A 514 36.03 -40.06 -47.57
N PRO A 515 35.02 -39.49 -46.93
CA PRO A 515 34.57 -38.12 -47.19
C PRO A 515 35.68 -37.05 -47.01
N SER A 516 36.67 -37.34 -46.16
CA SER A 516 37.83 -36.46 -45.92
C SER A 516 38.76 -36.28 -47.10
N GLU A 517 38.57 -37.07 -48.18
CA GLU A 517 39.32 -36.91 -49.43
C GLU A 517 38.83 -35.70 -50.24
N VAL A 518 37.57 -35.25 -50.00
CA VAL A 518 36.90 -34.21 -50.76
C VAL A 518 36.54 -33.02 -49.90
N LEU A 519 36.17 -33.24 -48.66
CA LEU A 519 35.69 -32.24 -47.71
C LEU A 519 36.61 -32.12 -46.51
N GLU A 520 36.73 -30.93 -45.97
CA GLU A 520 37.47 -30.66 -44.74
C GLU A 520 36.51 -30.41 -43.57
N LEU A 521 36.80 -30.95 -42.41
CA LEU A 521 36.00 -30.80 -41.22
C LEU A 521 35.98 -29.31 -40.74
N GLY A 522 34.79 -28.79 -40.45
CA GLY A 522 34.64 -27.40 -40.02
C GLY A 522 34.60 -26.36 -41.15
N LYS A 523 34.83 -26.74 -42.41
CA LYS A 523 34.68 -25.83 -43.54
C LYS A 523 33.26 -25.86 -44.10
N SER A 524 32.84 -24.73 -44.68
CA SER A 524 31.56 -24.57 -45.35
C SER A 524 31.70 -24.77 -46.84
N TYR A 525 30.77 -25.49 -47.44
CA TYR A 525 30.68 -25.78 -48.86
C TYR A 525 29.24 -25.63 -49.34
N ASP A 526 29.06 -25.42 -50.62
CA ASP A 526 27.73 -25.41 -51.24
C ASP A 526 27.36 -26.84 -51.70
N PHE A 527 26.13 -27.22 -51.42
CA PHE A 527 25.58 -28.53 -51.76
C PHE A 527 24.24 -28.37 -52.47
N VAL A 528 23.88 -29.36 -53.30
CA VAL A 528 22.55 -29.45 -53.89
C VAL A 528 21.68 -30.43 -53.10
N VAL A 529 20.45 -30.05 -52.82
CA VAL A 529 19.48 -30.90 -52.14
C VAL A 529 19.00 -31.99 -53.09
N LEU A 530 19.32 -33.26 -52.76
CA LEU A 530 19.02 -34.41 -53.63
C LEU A 530 17.72 -35.13 -53.22
N LYS A 531 17.46 -35.21 -51.94
CA LYS A 531 16.26 -35.89 -51.39
C LYS A 531 15.87 -35.25 -50.08
N ILE A 532 14.56 -35.04 -49.90
CA ILE A 532 13.96 -34.56 -48.66
C ILE A 532 13.00 -35.65 -48.19
N ASP A 533 13.26 -36.23 -47.01
CA ASP A 533 12.40 -37.18 -46.33
C ASP A 533 11.80 -36.51 -45.13
N LYS A 534 10.60 -35.92 -45.26
CA LYS A 534 9.90 -35.19 -44.22
C LYS A 534 9.43 -36.09 -43.09
N GLU A 535 9.10 -37.36 -43.37
CA GLU A 535 8.61 -38.33 -42.38
C GLU A 535 9.74 -38.77 -41.43
N ASN A 536 10.92 -39.07 -41.98
CA ASN A 536 12.09 -39.50 -41.22
C ASN A 536 13.02 -38.31 -40.84
N LYS A 537 12.61 -37.10 -41.18
CA LYS A 537 13.37 -35.86 -40.91
C LYS A 537 14.83 -35.93 -41.39
N LYS A 538 15.04 -36.39 -42.63
CA LYS A 538 16.36 -36.54 -43.22
C LYS A 538 16.44 -35.80 -44.55
N VAL A 539 17.56 -35.10 -44.74
CA VAL A 539 17.88 -34.44 -46.01
C VAL A 539 19.16 -35.02 -46.54
N SER A 540 19.13 -35.48 -47.80
CA SER A 540 20.33 -35.90 -48.53
C SER A 540 20.78 -34.78 -49.46
N ILE A 541 22.07 -34.46 -49.40
CA ILE A 541 22.69 -33.41 -50.16
C ILE A 541 23.88 -33.95 -50.96
N GLY A 542 24.20 -33.30 -52.06
CA GLY A 542 25.31 -33.71 -52.91
C GLY A 542 26.19 -32.58 -53.27
N TYR A 543 27.47 -32.82 -53.33
CA TYR A 543 28.52 -31.86 -53.71
C TYR A 543 28.90 -31.94 -55.19
N LYS A 544 28.93 -33.18 -55.74
CA LYS A 544 29.34 -33.42 -57.12
C LYS A 544 28.45 -32.74 -58.17
N GLN A 545 27.18 -32.48 -57.85
CA GLN A 545 26.23 -31.87 -58.78
C GLN A 545 26.59 -30.42 -59.14
N LEU A 546 27.37 -29.73 -58.30
CA LEU A 546 27.90 -28.40 -58.54
C LEU A 546 29.21 -28.44 -59.34
N GLN A 547 29.79 -29.61 -59.54
CA GLN A 547 31.01 -29.76 -60.30
C GLN A 547 30.67 -30.16 -61.73
N PRO A 548 31.41 -29.62 -62.75
CA PRO A 548 31.18 -30.01 -64.15
C PRO A 548 31.40 -31.54 -64.31
N LYS A 549 30.53 -32.16 -65.08
CA LYS A 549 30.68 -33.58 -65.33
C LYS A 549 31.94 -33.81 -66.13
N PRO A 550 32.78 -34.79 -65.73
CA PRO A 550 34.03 -35.06 -66.45
C PRO A 550 33.88 -35.24 -67.99
N TRP A 551 32.75 -35.87 -68.40
CA TRP A 551 32.48 -36.07 -69.86
C TRP A 551 32.11 -34.77 -70.60
N GLU A 552 31.57 -33.75 -69.97
CA GLU A 552 31.27 -32.44 -70.59
C GLU A 552 32.54 -31.63 -70.87
N LEU A 553 33.61 -31.88 -70.11
CA LEU A 553 34.91 -31.24 -70.31
C LEU A 553 35.82 -31.93 -71.35
N VAL A 554 35.40 -33.10 -71.88
CA VAL A 554 36.18 -33.86 -72.85
C VAL A 554 36.35 -33.10 -74.16
N SER A 555 35.28 -32.48 -74.65
CA SER A 555 35.30 -31.70 -75.90
C SER A 555 36.20 -30.45 -75.81
N ASP A 556 36.42 -29.92 -74.62
CA ASP A 556 37.28 -28.74 -74.42
C ASP A 556 38.74 -29.11 -74.18
N LYS A 557 39.02 -30.36 -73.76
CA LYS A 557 40.38 -30.83 -73.44
C LYS A 557 41.01 -31.66 -74.51
N TYR A 558 40.23 -32.35 -75.32
CA TYR A 558 40.72 -33.31 -76.33
C TYR A 558 40.03 -33.10 -77.69
N ALA A 559 40.81 -32.96 -78.74
CA ALA A 559 40.33 -32.82 -80.13
C ALA A 559 40.47 -34.17 -80.88
N VAL A 560 39.61 -34.34 -81.88
CA VAL A 560 39.71 -35.52 -82.78
C VAL A 560 41.05 -35.52 -83.47
N GLY A 561 41.86 -36.59 -83.26
CA GLY A 561 43.19 -36.73 -83.77
C GLY A 561 44.33 -36.56 -82.77
N ASP A 562 44.01 -36.17 -81.53
CA ASP A 562 45.02 -36.04 -80.46
C ASP A 562 45.53 -37.43 -80.02
N VAL A 563 46.83 -37.48 -79.76
CA VAL A 563 47.47 -38.68 -79.21
C VAL A 563 47.49 -38.59 -77.68
N ILE A 564 46.69 -39.42 -77.01
CA ILE A 564 46.60 -39.41 -75.56
C ILE A 564 47.21 -40.65 -74.97
N THR A 565 47.77 -40.53 -73.79
CA THR A 565 48.30 -41.65 -73.01
C THR A 565 47.25 -42.08 -71.92
N GLY A 566 46.85 -43.30 -71.95
CA GLY A 566 45.86 -43.82 -70.98
C GLY A 566 46.26 -45.17 -70.44
N LYS A 567 45.69 -45.54 -69.30
CA LYS A 567 45.89 -46.86 -68.65
C LYS A 567 44.77 -47.81 -69.04
N VAL A 568 45.16 -48.98 -69.64
CA VAL A 568 44.14 -50.01 -69.90
C VAL A 568 43.61 -50.57 -68.62
N VAL A 569 42.30 -50.35 -68.37
CA VAL A 569 41.60 -50.77 -67.15
C VAL A 569 40.93 -52.12 -67.28
N ARG A 570 40.44 -52.43 -68.52
CA ARG A 570 39.77 -53.68 -68.84
C ARG A 570 39.88 -54.00 -70.34
N ILE A 571 40.07 -55.27 -70.61
CA ILE A 571 40.05 -55.76 -71.99
C ILE A 571 38.79 -56.65 -72.15
N VAL A 572 38.06 -56.48 -73.24
CA VAL A 572 36.83 -57.26 -73.59
C VAL A 572 36.98 -57.65 -75.07
N ASP A 573 36.15 -58.59 -75.49
CA ASP A 573 36.27 -59.21 -76.81
C ASP A 573 36.18 -58.28 -78.02
N PHE A 574 35.61 -57.07 -77.80
CA PHE A 574 35.41 -56.07 -78.85
C PHE A 574 36.31 -54.80 -78.69
N GLY A 575 37.22 -54.79 -77.69
CA GLY A 575 38.08 -53.66 -77.42
C GLY A 575 38.71 -53.60 -76.08
N ALA A 576 39.39 -52.52 -75.76
CA ALA A 576 39.99 -52.26 -74.48
C ALA A 576 39.42 -50.97 -73.88
N PHE A 577 39.02 -50.97 -72.60
CA PHE A 577 38.69 -49.77 -71.90
C PHE A 577 39.95 -49.10 -71.34
N VAL A 578 40.21 -47.87 -71.81
CA VAL A 578 41.40 -47.12 -71.43
C VAL A 578 41.02 -45.92 -70.59
N GLU A 579 41.51 -45.85 -69.39
CA GLU A 579 41.38 -44.70 -68.51
C GLU A 579 42.35 -43.64 -68.92
N VAL A 580 41.87 -42.52 -69.46
CA VAL A 580 42.62 -41.35 -69.88
C VAL A 580 42.90 -40.39 -68.74
N GLU A 581 41.86 -40.18 -67.92
CA GLU A 581 41.93 -39.47 -66.64
C GLU A 581 41.12 -40.25 -65.61
N LYS A 582 41.34 -40.03 -64.31
CA LYS A 582 40.48 -40.62 -63.28
C LYS A 582 39.02 -40.26 -63.60
N VAL A 583 38.18 -41.26 -63.91
CA VAL A 583 36.77 -41.16 -64.30
C VAL A 583 36.49 -41.09 -65.81
N LEU A 584 37.48 -40.88 -66.59
CA LEU A 584 37.33 -40.81 -68.03
C LEU A 584 37.93 -42.06 -68.67
N THR A 585 37.03 -43.06 -68.93
CA THR A 585 37.41 -44.31 -69.55
C THR A 585 36.78 -44.37 -70.96
N VAL A 586 37.60 -44.50 -71.98
CA VAL A 586 37.19 -44.60 -73.37
C VAL A 586 37.26 -46.03 -73.80
#